data_6c5118a8c22b125c906441cd45672c50
#
_entry.id   6c5118a8c22b125c906441cd45672c50
#
_cell.length_a   1.000
_cell.length_b   1.000
_cell.length_c   1.000
_cell.angle_alpha   90.00
_cell.angle_beta   90.00
_cell.angle_gamma   90.00
#
_symmetry.space_group_name_H-M   'P 1'
#
loop_
_entity.id
_entity.type
_entity.pdbx_description
1 polymer ?
#
loop_
_entity_poly.entity_id
_entity_poly.type
_entity_poly.pdbx_seq_one_letter_code
_entity_poly.pdbx_strand_id
1 'polypeptide(L)'
;MNLPLLEVWKCWTTPEDIVHWNNASDDWHTPWAENNLQPGGKFTYRMEAKDGSFGFDFWGIYDKVIPYEKIEYTLGDGRKGSVLFSADDHSTLVVESFEAEETNPIELQRNGWQAILDNFKKYALK
;
A
#
# COMPACT_ATOMS: atom_id res chain seq x y z
N MET A 1 7.29 -11.24 -7.67
CA MET A 1 6.80 -10.86 -9.04
C MET A 1 7.98 -10.70 -10.00
N ASN A 2 7.77 -11.00 -11.25
CA ASN A 2 8.82 -10.92 -12.27
C ASN A 2 9.02 -9.49 -12.78
N LEU A 3 9.53 -8.64 -11.90
CA LEU A 3 9.75 -7.23 -12.20
C LEU A 3 10.92 -6.72 -11.37
N PRO A 4 11.83 -5.89 -11.95
CA PRO A 4 12.97 -5.37 -11.21
C PRO A 4 12.55 -4.52 -10.01
N LEU A 5 13.37 -4.56 -8.96
CA LEU A 5 13.12 -3.83 -7.72
C LEU A 5 12.88 -2.32 -7.96
N LEU A 6 13.63 -1.71 -8.85
CA LEU A 6 13.48 -0.29 -9.17
C LEU A 6 12.07 0.05 -9.66
N GLU A 7 11.51 -0.80 -10.52
CA GLU A 7 10.14 -0.61 -11.05
C GLU A 7 9.08 -0.86 -9.97
N VAL A 8 9.29 -1.88 -9.14
CA VAL A 8 8.37 -2.21 -8.05
C VAL A 8 8.32 -1.06 -7.04
N TRP A 9 9.47 -0.54 -6.66
CA TRP A 9 9.57 0.60 -5.73
C TRP A 9 8.86 1.83 -6.29
N LYS A 10 9.09 2.13 -7.57
CA LYS A 10 8.44 3.26 -8.24
C LYS A 10 6.92 3.15 -8.20
N CYS A 11 6.38 1.99 -8.58
CA CYS A 11 4.93 1.77 -8.58
C CYS A 11 4.33 1.87 -7.18
N TRP A 12 5.06 1.42 -6.16
CA TRP A 12 4.57 1.46 -4.77
C TRP A 12 4.54 2.86 -4.19
N THR A 13 5.49 3.72 -4.57
CA THR A 13 5.72 5.00 -3.91
C THR A 13 5.25 6.23 -4.69
N THR A 14 4.94 6.10 -5.97
CA THR A 14 4.52 7.22 -6.82
C THR A 14 3.01 7.41 -6.76
N PRO A 15 2.49 8.60 -6.35
CA PRO A 15 1.05 8.83 -6.25
C PRO A 15 0.27 8.52 -7.52
N GLU A 16 0.80 8.86 -8.69
CA GLU A 16 0.15 8.60 -9.98
C GLU A 16 -0.04 7.10 -10.24
N ASP A 17 0.81 6.26 -9.67
CA ASP A 17 0.69 4.80 -9.76
C ASP A 17 -0.25 4.27 -8.67
N ILE A 18 -0.14 4.80 -7.45
CA ILE A 18 -0.92 4.34 -6.29
C ILE A 18 -2.43 4.41 -6.56
N VAL A 19 -2.90 5.46 -7.22
CA VAL A 19 -4.33 5.62 -7.52
C VAL A 19 -4.90 4.52 -8.40
N HIS A 20 -4.05 3.77 -9.09
CA HIS A 20 -4.48 2.69 -9.99
C HIS A 20 -4.53 1.31 -9.33
N TRP A 21 -3.86 1.10 -8.21
CA TRP A 21 -3.83 -0.22 -7.60
C TRP A 21 -4.33 -0.28 -6.16
N ASN A 22 -4.50 0.86 -5.49
CA ASN A 22 -4.84 0.88 -4.07
C ASN A 22 -6.34 0.68 -3.83
N ASN A 23 -6.85 -0.48 -4.22
CA ASN A 23 -8.24 -0.87 -3.95
C ASN A 23 -8.31 -2.39 -3.83
N ALA A 24 -9.16 -2.87 -2.93
CA ALA A 24 -9.34 -4.30 -2.69
C ALA A 24 -10.33 -4.94 -3.66
N SER A 25 -11.24 -4.16 -4.23
CA SER A 25 -12.26 -4.65 -5.14
C SER A 25 -12.66 -3.57 -6.15
N ASP A 26 -13.34 -3.98 -7.23
CA ASP A 26 -13.68 -3.08 -8.34
C ASP A 26 -14.74 -2.04 -8.00
N ASP A 27 -15.47 -2.19 -6.90
CA ASP A 27 -16.46 -1.21 -6.45
C ASP A 27 -15.86 -0.10 -5.58
N TRP A 28 -14.55 -0.14 -5.35
CA TRP A 28 -13.79 0.92 -4.66
C TRP A 28 -12.72 1.49 -5.56
N HIS A 29 -12.33 2.74 -5.30
CA HIS A 29 -11.23 3.38 -6.01
C HIS A 29 -10.49 4.37 -5.11
N THR A 30 -9.31 4.79 -5.55
CA THR A 30 -8.50 5.81 -4.88
C THR A 30 -8.39 7.00 -5.83
N PRO A 31 -9.28 8.01 -5.70
CA PRO A 31 -9.30 9.14 -6.63
C PRO A 31 -8.06 10.02 -6.56
N TRP A 32 -7.37 10.08 -5.41
CA TRP A 32 -6.12 10.81 -5.29
C TRP A 32 -5.27 10.22 -4.16
N ALA A 33 -3.96 10.47 -4.25
CA ALA A 33 -3.00 10.04 -3.24
C ALA A 33 -1.92 11.11 -3.08
N GLU A 34 -1.42 11.25 -1.85
CA GLU A 34 -0.28 12.11 -1.53
C GLU A 34 0.74 11.26 -0.79
N ASN A 35 2.02 11.48 -1.07
CA ASN A 35 3.07 10.66 -0.48
C ASN A 35 4.34 11.47 -0.25
N ASN A 36 4.62 11.79 1.00
CA ASN A 36 5.87 12.43 1.40
C ASN A 36 6.81 11.35 1.95
N LEU A 37 7.53 10.70 1.06
CA LEU A 37 8.31 9.49 1.33
C LEU A 37 9.63 9.80 2.02
N GLN A 38 9.56 10.11 3.30
CA GLN A 38 10.72 10.35 4.17
C GLN A 38 10.32 10.09 5.62
N PRO A 39 11.27 9.80 6.52
CA PRO A 39 10.97 9.66 7.93
C PRO A 39 10.26 10.92 8.46
N GLY A 40 9.14 10.73 9.16
CA GLY A 40 8.31 11.85 9.63
C GLY A 40 7.34 12.39 8.59
N GLY A 41 7.45 11.96 7.32
CA GLY A 41 6.53 12.36 6.27
C GLY A 41 5.18 11.67 6.36
N LYS A 42 4.15 12.28 5.78
CA LYS A 42 2.78 11.75 5.81
C LYS A 42 2.39 11.21 4.44
N PHE A 43 1.72 10.08 4.43
CA PHE A 43 1.01 9.61 3.24
C PHE A 43 -0.48 9.65 3.47
N THR A 44 -1.25 9.95 2.41
CA THR A 44 -2.71 9.95 2.46
C THR A 44 -3.25 9.39 1.15
N TYR A 45 -4.06 8.33 1.25
CA TYR A 45 -4.74 7.74 0.11
C TYR A 45 -6.23 7.92 0.32
N ARG A 46 -6.88 8.71 -0.52
CA ARG A 46 -8.33 8.85 -0.44
C ARG A 46 -8.99 7.61 -1.03
N MET A 47 -9.76 6.89 -0.23
CA MET A 47 -10.46 5.68 -0.67
C MET A 47 -11.97 5.93 -0.66
N GLU A 48 -12.63 5.65 -1.79
CA GLU A 48 -14.06 5.90 -1.96
C GLU A 48 -14.75 4.74 -2.66
N ALA A 49 -15.98 4.45 -2.22
CA ALA A 49 -16.85 3.56 -2.97
C ALA A 49 -17.28 4.27 -4.26
N LYS A 50 -17.27 3.56 -5.39
CA LYS A 50 -17.59 4.16 -6.70
C LYS A 50 -19.03 4.66 -6.78
N ASP A 51 -19.93 4.11 -5.96
CA ASP A 51 -21.33 4.56 -5.91
C ASP A 51 -21.53 5.80 -5.02
N GLY A 52 -20.46 6.31 -4.39
CA GLY A 52 -20.51 7.48 -3.53
C GLY A 52 -21.06 7.23 -2.13
N SER A 53 -21.35 6.00 -1.77
CA SER A 53 -21.97 5.67 -0.48
C SER A 53 -21.05 5.83 0.73
N PHE A 54 -19.74 5.75 0.53
CA PHE A 54 -18.76 5.81 1.62
C PHE A 54 -17.40 6.27 1.10
N GLY A 55 -16.63 6.92 1.97
CA GLY A 55 -15.27 7.31 1.67
C GLY A 55 -14.51 7.67 2.93
N PHE A 56 -13.20 7.54 2.90
CA PHE A 56 -12.33 7.90 4.03
C PHE A 56 -10.91 8.16 3.54
N ASP A 57 -10.12 8.83 4.37
CA ASP A 57 -8.70 9.02 4.14
C ASP A 57 -7.93 7.93 4.86
N PHE A 58 -7.22 7.10 4.11
CA PHE A 58 -6.27 6.14 4.67
C PHE A 58 -4.93 6.85 4.76
N TRP A 59 -4.43 7.07 5.99
CA TRP A 59 -3.23 7.87 6.18
C TRP A 59 -2.33 7.33 7.30
N GLY A 60 -1.09 7.73 7.25
CA GLY A 60 -0.12 7.39 8.27
C GLY A 60 1.13 8.25 8.17
N ILE A 61 2.03 8.05 9.11
CA ILE A 61 3.32 8.73 9.19
C ILE A 61 4.42 7.69 9.02
N TYR A 62 5.40 7.99 8.19
CA TYR A 62 6.55 7.11 8.02
C TYR A 62 7.47 7.19 9.22
N ASP A 63 7.78 6.05 9.82
CA ASP A 63 8.75 5.95 10.90
C ASP A 63 10.15 5.70 10.36
N LYS A 64 10.24 4.94 9.25
CA LYS A 64 11.52 4.59 8.64
C LYS A 64 11.33 4.39 7.15
N VAL A 65 12.25 4.90 6.35
CA VAL A 65 12.28 4.69 4.90
C VAL A 65 13.72 4.38 4.51
N ILE A 66 13.94 3.14 4.05
CA ILE A 66 15.22 2.73 3.47
C ILE A 66 14.92 2.46 1.99
N PRO A 67 15.36 3.34 1.07
CA PRO A 67 15.02 3.21 -0.34
C PRO A 67 15.33 1.82 -0.90
N TYR A 68 14.36 1.25 -1.62
CA TYR A 68 14.45 -0.05 -2.27
C TYR A 68 14.55 -1.25 -1.31
N GLU A 69 14.31 -1.04 -0.02
CA GLU A 69 14.49 -2.10 0.97
C GLU A 69 13.34 -2.19 1.95
N LYS A 70 12.99 -1.09 2.62
CA LYS A 70 12.03 -1.15 3.74
C LYS A 70 11.30 0.16 3.97
N ILE A 71 10.02 0.05 4.28
CA ILE A 71 9.19 1.15 4.76
C ILE A 71 8.51 0.71 6.06
N GLU A 72 8.62 1.52 7.11
CA GLU A 72 7.86 1.33 8.36
C GLU A 72 6.99 2.55 8.59
N TYR A 73 5.76 2.32 9.03
CA TYR A 73 4.81 3.41 9.22
C TYR A 73 3.89 3.17 10.42
N THR A 74 3.32 4.26 10.93
CA THR A 74 2.27 4.23 11.96
C THR A 74 1.02 4.87 11.36
N LEU A 75 -0.08 4.12 11.35
CA LEU A 75 -1.36 4.61 10.84
C LEU A 75 -2.00 5.60 11.81
N GLY A 76 -3.00 6.35 11.34
CA GLY A 76 -3.67 7.37 12.13
C GLY A 76 -4.33 6.86 13.41
N ASP A 77 -4.67 5.57 13.49
CA ASP A 77 -5.23 4.96 14.68
C ASP A 77 -4.17 4.34 15.61
N GLY A 78 -2.87 4.52 15.30
CA GLY A 78 -1.76 4.02 16.09
C GLY A 78 -1.25 2.64 15.70
N ARG A 79 -1.90 1.94 14.78
CA ARG A 79 -1.42 0.63 14.30
C ARG A 79 -0.16 0.80 13.47
N LYS A 80 0.78 -0.13 13.62
CA LYS A 80 2.04 -0.10 12.88
C LYS A 80 2.04 -1.13 11.76
N GLY A 81 2.75 -0.79 10.69
CA GLY A 81 2.94 -1.69 9.57
C GLY A 81 4.31 -1.51 8.95
N SER A 82 4.68 -2.46 8.10
CA SER A 82 5.94 -2.40 7.37
C SER A 82 5.81 -3.07 6.01
N VAL A 83 6.63 -2.63 5.08
CA VAL A 83 6.75 -3.22 3.75
C VAL A 83 8.20 -3.51 3.50
N LEU A 84 8.53 -4.77 3.20
CA LEU A 84 9.88 -5.19 2.87
C LEU A 84 9.97 -5.50 1.38
N PHE A 85 11.05 -5.04 0.76
CA PHE A 85 11.34 -5.28 -0.65
C PHE A 85 12.65 -6.04 -0.75
N SER A 86 12.64 -7.18 -1.43
CA SER A 86 13.87 -7.94 -1.67
C SER A 86 13.96 -8.37 -3.12
N ALA A 87 15.13 -8.17 -3.70
CA ALA A 87 15.39 -8.50 -5.10
C ALA A 87 16.08 -9.87 -5.20
N ASP A 88 15.72 -10.62 -6.25
CA ASP A 88 16.36 -11.86 -6.62
C ASP A 88 16.45 -11.88 -8.14
N ASP A 89 17.66 -11.88 -8.70
CA ASP A 89 17.93 -11.81 -10.15
C ASP A 89 17.02 -10.83 -10.90
N HIS A 90 15.90 -11.30 -11.45
CA HIS A 90 14.96 -10.50 -12.23
C HIS A 90 13.59 -10.37 -11.59
N SER A 91 13.48 -10.72 -10.32
CA SER A 91 12.20 -10.66 -9.62
C SER A 91 12.32 -9.92 -8.29
N THR A 92 11.18 -9.52 -7.76
CA THR A 92 11.09 -8.81 -6.49
C THR A 92 10.02 -9.44 -5.61
N LEU A 93 10.34 -9.64 -4.34
CA LEU A 93 9.39 -10.07 -3.33
C LEU A 93 8.99 -8.85 -2.49
N VAL A 94 7.70 -8.64 -2.33
CA VAL A 94 7.14 -7.61 -1.46
C VAL A 94 6.41 -8.30 -0.32
N VAL A 95 6.81 -7.99 0.91
CA VAL A 95 6.18 -8.55 2.12
C VAL A 95 5.65 -7.40 2.95
N GLU A 96 4.34 -7.37 3.14
CA GLU A 96 3.67 -6.38 3.96
C GLU A 96 3.21 -7.00 5.27
N SER A 97 3.55 -6.36 6.40
CA SER A 97 3.15 -6.78 7.74
C SER A 97 2.40 -5.63 8.38
N PHE A 98 1.35 -5.93 9.16
CA PHE A 98 0.54 -4.91 9.80
C PHE A 98 -0.05 -5.43 11.11
N GLU A 99 -0.33 -4.51 12.02
CA GLU A 99 -1.06 -4.81 13.24
C GLU A 99 -2.57 -4.85 12.91
N ALA A 100 -3.25 -5.90 13.36
CA ALA A 100 -4.68 -6.04 13.11
C ALA A 100 -5.50 -5.10 13.99
N GLU A 101 -6.59 -4.58 13.44
CA GLU A 101 -7.59 -3.85 14.23
C GLU A 101 -8.45 -4.84 15.01
N GLU A 102 -9.18 -4.34 16.02
CA GLU A 102 -10.00 -5.19 16.89
C GLU A 102 -11.43 -5.42 16.39
N THR A 103 -11.91 -4.59 15.48
CA THR A 103 -13.30 -4.57 15.04
C THR A 103 -13.66 -5.70 14.09
N ASN A 104 -12.76 -6.05 13.17
CA ASN A 104 -13.01 -7.06 12.14
C ASN A 104 -12.17 -8.32 12.38
N PRO A 105 -12.66 -9.50 11.90
CA PRO A 105 -11.86 -10.73 11.98
C PRO A 105 -10.51 -10.59 11.27
N ILE A 106 -9.48 -11.21 11.82
CA ILE A 106 -8.12 -11.16 11.26
C ILE A 106 -8.09 -11.66 9.82
N GLU A 107 -8.83 -12.72 9.51
CA GLU A 107 -8.87 -13.25 8.14
C GLU A 107 -9.45 -12.26 7.14
N LEU A 108 -10.49 -11.51 7.54
CA LEU A 108 -11.08 -10.50 6.68
C LEU A 108 -10.09 -9.38 6.37
N GLN A 109 -9.36 -8.93 7.39
CA GLN A 109 -8.31 -7.91 7.22
C GLN A 109 -7.20 -8.41 6.30
N ARG A 110 -6.69 -9.61 6.56
CA ARG A 110 -5.63 -10.20 5.74
C ARG A 110 -6.05 -10.34 4.28
N ASN A 111 -7.27 -10.79 4.04
CA ASN A 111 -7.79 -10.94 2.68
C ASN A 111 -7.91 -9.59 1.96
N GLY A 112 -8.32 -8.54 2.67
CA GLY A 112 -8.39 -7.19 2.10
C GLY A 112 -7.00 -6.65 1.72
N TRP A 113 -6.03 -6.80 2.61
CA TRP A 113 -4.66 -6.37 2.33
C TRP A 113 -4.03 -7.18 1.20
N GLN A 114 -4.30 -8.50 1.17
CA GLN A 114 -3.82 -9.37 0.09
C GLN A 114 -4.45 -9.00 -1.26
N ALA A 115 -5.72 -8.64 -1.27
CA ALA A 115 -6.42 -8.22 -2.50
C ALA A 115 -5.77 -6.95 -3.08
N ILE A 116 -5.37 -6.01 -2.23
CA ILE A 116 -4.66 -4.80 -2.67
C ILE A 116 -3.29 -5.17 -3.25
N LEU A 117 -2.56 -6.08 -2.60
CA LEU A 117 -1.27 -6.57 -3.11
C LEU A 117 -1.42 -7.29 -4.44
N ASP A 118 -2.47 -8.09 -4.61
CA ASP A 118 -2.75 -8.76 -5.88
C ASP A 118 -3.03 -7.74 -6.99
N ASN A 119 -3.75 -6.69 -6.65
CA ASN A 119 -4.06 -5.60 -7.58
C ASN A 119 -2.79 -4.83 -7.96
N PHE A 120 -1.93 -4.58 -6.98
CA PHE A 120 -0.63 -3.97 -7.20
C PHE A 120 0.20 -4.79 -8.21
N LYS A 121 0.25 -6.10 -8.02
CA LYS A 121 0.99 -6.99 -8.91
C LYS A 121 0.46 -6.92 -10.34
N LYS A 122 -0.85 -6.94 -10.51
CA LYS A 122 -1.47 -6.81 -11.84
C LYS A 122 -1.10 -5.50 -12.51
N TYR A 123 -1.17 -4.41 -11.76
CA TYR A 123 -0.84 -3.09 -12.29
C TYR A 123 0.63 -2.99 -12.69
N ALA A 124 1.52 -3.42 -11.81
CA ALA A 124 2.96 -3.30 -12.02
C ALA A 124 3.47 -4.14 -13.21
N LEU A 125 2.80 -5.26 -13.49
CA LEU A 125 3.21 -6.19 -14.55
C LEU A 125 2.60 -5.89 -15.91
N LYS A 126 1.81 -4.84 -16.04
CA LYS A 126 1.22 -4.45 -17.34
C LYS A 126 2.26 -4.00 -18.35
#